data_b87aba3701c20d3b09fc33c48db16c00
#
_entry.id   b87aba3701c20d3b09fc33c48db16c00
#
_cell.length_a   1.000
_cell.length_b   1.000
_cell.length_c   1.000
_cell.angle_alpha   90.00
_cell.angle_beta   90.00
_cell.angle_gamma   90.00
#
_symmetry.space_group_name_H-M   'P 1'
#
loop_
_entity.id
_entity.type
_entity.pdbx_description
1 polymer ?
#
loop_
_entity_poly.entity_id
_entity_poly.type
_entity_poly.pdbx_seq_one_letter_code
_entity_poly.pdbx_strand_id
1 'polypeptide(L)'
;NAADVRGEDVLRILLYQDKKQMPLLPLLDQALGEAGNTVLAARTAPDTLVLTPGAVSGTAMFNAVCPPVGVSAGELTVVANCAQMLDLMKLAGCSVVPADAAAELRLAASQTTLTDHDSGAAAEYLYGLVRRAEASA
;
A
#
# COMPACT_ATOMS: atom_id res chain seq x y z
N ASN A 1 -20.04 4.03 -18.48
CA ASN A 1 -20.24 5.47 -18.65
C ASN A 1 -20.25 6.13 -17.28
N ALA A 2 -19.62 7.30 -17.10
CA ALA A 2 -19.58 8.00 -15.81
C ALA A 2 -20.97 8.36 -15.26
N ALA A 3 -21.98 8.44 -16.13
CA ALA A 3 -23.37 8.64 -15.73
C ALA A 3 -23.99 7.44 -15.01
N ASP A 4 -23.47 6.24 -15.25
CA ASP A 4 -24.05 4.99 -14.74
C ASP A 4 -23.67 4.72 -13.28
N VAL A 5 -22.69 5.44 -12.75
CA VAL A 5 -22.20 5.35 -11.34
C VAL A 5 -22.68 6.48 -10.44
N ARG A 6 -23.58 7.34 -10.94
CA ARG A 6 -24.17 8.41 -10.12
C ARG A 6 -25.08 7.85 -9.04
N GLY A 7 -24.78 8.16 -7.80
CA GLY A 7 -25.55 7.71 -6.64
C GLY A 7 -25.13 6.34 -6.09
N GLU A 8 -24.14 5.69 -6.70
CA GLU A 8 -23.55 4.46 -6.17
C GLU A 8 -22.37 4.78 -5.24
N ASP A 9 -22.15 3.94 -4.23
CA ASP A 9 -20.98 4.01 -3.36
C ASP A 9 -19.74 3.51 -4.08
N VAL A 10 -18.90 4.41 -4.55
CA VAL A 10 -17.67 4.08 -5.25
C VAL A 10 -16.55 3.84 -4.24
N LEU A 11 -16.13 2.60 -4.08
CA LEU A 11 -15.05 2.20 -3.17
C LEU A 11 -13.66 2.41 -3.77
N ARG A 12 -13.53 2.27 -5.09
CA ARG A 12 -12.24 2.37 -5.79
C ARG A 12 -12.45 2.68 -7.27
N ILE A 13 -11.56 3.52 -7.81
CA ILE A 13 -11.49 3.79 -9.25
C ILE A 13 -10.10 3.37 -9.74
N LEU A 14 -10.03 2.56 -10.79
CA LEU A 14 -8.79 2.20 -11.48
C LEU A 14 -8.72 2.97 -12.79
N LEU A 15 -7.61 3.66 -13.00
CA LEU A 15 -7.32 4.41 -14.21
C LEU A 15 -6.12 3.78 -14.92
N TYR A 16 -6.34 3.37 -16.16
CA TYR A 16 -5.29 2.85 -17.02
C TYR A 16 -4.85 3.92 -18.02
N GLN A 17 -3.54 4.09 -18.14
CA GLN A 17 -2.94 5.02 -19.07
C GLN A 17 -2.31 4.26 -20.25
N ASP A 18 -2.76 4.52 -21.46
CA ASP A 18 -2.02 4.09 -22.64
C ASP A 18 -0.68 4.85 -22.70
N LYS A 19 0.41 4.12 -22.97
CA LYS A 19 1.78 4.66 -23.07
C LYS A 19 1.94 5.81 -24.09
N LYS A 20 0.97 5.96 -25.02
CA LYS A 20 0.95 7.00 -26.06
C LYS A 20 0.21 8.27 -25.63
N GLN A 21 -0.44 8.28 -24.47
CA GLN A 21 -1.21 9.42 -24.00
C GLN A 21 -0.43 10.28 -22.99
N MET A 22 -0.90 11.50 -22.81
CA MET A 22 -0.35 12.45 -21.85
C MET A 22 -0.40 11.88 -20.42
N PRO A 23 0.61 12.09 -19.56
CA PRO A 23 0.63 11.55 -18.20
C PRO A 23 -0.61 11.94 -17.41
N LEU A 24 -1.38 10.98 -16.94
CA LEU A 24 -2.60 11.21 -16.13
C LEU A 24 -2.29 11.79 -14.73
N LEU A 25 -1.15 11.42 -14.14
CA LEU A 25 -0.79 11.83 -12.79
C LEU A 25 -0.75 13.34 -12.60
N PRO A 26 -0.04 14.14 -13.43
CA PRO A 26 -0.01 15.60 -13.28
C PRO A 26 -1.38 16.27 -13.43
N LEU A 27 -2.24 15.73 -14.31
CA LEU A 27 -3.61 16.23 -14.49
C LEU A 27 -4.48 15.92 -13.28
N LEU A 28 -4.28 14.74 -12.68
CA LEU A 28 -4.99 14.32 -11.48
C LEU A 28 -4.50 15.06 -10.24
N ASP A 29 -3.21 15.28 -10.09
CA ASP A 29 -2.67 16.08 -8.97
C ASP A 29 -3.26 17.49 -8.96
N GLN A 30 -3.43 18.10 -10.13
CA GLN A 30 -4.12 19.39 -10.26
C GLN A 30 -5.60 19.28 -9.85
N ALA A 31 -6.32 18.29 -10.36
CA ALA A 31 -7.75 18.10 -10.07
C ALA A 31 -8.01 17.65 -8.62
N LEU A 32 -7.13 16.84 -8.04
CA LEU A 32 -7.23 16.35 -6.66
C LEU A 32 -6.75 17.39 -5.64
N GLY A 33 -5.85 18.31 -6.03
CA GLY A 33 -5.44 19.43 -5.19
C GLY A 33 -6.61 20.33 -4.77
N GLU A 34 -7.63 20.41 -5.62
CA GLU A 34 -8.89 21.12 -5.31
C GLU A 34 -9.84 20.29 -4.43
N ALA A 35 -9.75 18.95 -4.48
CA ALA A 35 -10.58 18.04 -3.68
C ALA A 35 -10.03 17.80 -2.27
N GLY A 36 -8.82 18.28 -1.96
CA GLY A 36 -8.15 18.06 -0.69
C GLY A 36 -7.86 16.59 -0.39
N ASN A 37 -7.79 16.24 0.90
CA ASN A 37 -7.49 14.86 1.35
C ASN A 37 -8.69 13.88 1.24
N THR A 38 -9.72 14.20 0.46
CA THR A 38 -10.89 13.33 0.32
C THR A 38 -10.65 12.11 -0.54
N VAL A 39 -9.61 12.14 -1.38
CA VAL A 39 -9.22 11.05 -2.26
C VAL A 39 -7.72 10.79 -2.16
N LEU A 40 -7.35 9.52 -2.02
CA LEU A 40 -5.98 9.07 -2.12
C LEU A 40 -5.72 8.53 -3.52
N ALA A 41 -4.63 8.97 -4.14
CA ALA A 41 -4.16 8.48 -5.42
C ALA A 41 -2.85 7.71 -5.22
N ALA A 42 -2.76 6.49 -5.73
CA ALA A 42 -1.55 5.70 -5.68
C ALA A 42 -1.28 4.99 -7.00
N ARG A 43 -0.04 5.03 -7.45
CA ARG A 43 0.41 4.25 -8.60
C ARG A 43 0.69 2.82 -8.16
N THR A 44 -0.01 1.86 -8.75
CA THR A 44 0.15 0.42 -8.46
C THR A 44 0.93 -0.32 -9.55
N ALA A 45 1.01 0.26 -10.75
CA ALA A 45 1.84 -0.21 -11.87
C ALA A 45 2.28 1.00 -12.72
N PRO A 46 3.25 0.84 -13.64
CA PRO A 46 3.72 1.95 -14.47
C PRO A 46 2.63 2.68 -15.26
N ASP A 47 1.55 1.99 -15.58
CA ASP A 47 0.41 2.44 -16.39
C ASP A 47 -0.91 2.50 -15.62
N THR A 48 -0.90 2.20 -14.32
CA THR A 48 -2.12 2.07 -13.51
C THR A 48 -2.09 3.00 -12.30
N LEU A 49 -3.13 3.81 -12.16
CA LEU A 49 -3.39 4.63 -11.01
C LEU A 49 -4.67 4.15 -10.32
N VAL A 50 -4.62 4.06 -8.99
CA VAL A 50 -5.77 3.70 -8.17
C VAL A 50 -6.16 4.91 -7.33
N LEU A 51 -7.44 5.26 -7.37
CA LEU A 51 -8.04 6.26 -6.51
C LEU A 51 -8.91 5.54 -5.47
N THR A 52 -8.75 5.93 -4.21
CA THR A 52 -9.57 5.44 -3.08
C THR A 52 -10.04 6.61 -2.24
N PRO A 53 -11.19 6.51 -1.52
CA PRO A 53 -11.58 7.53 -0.56
C PRO A 53 -10.46 7.79 0.46
N GLY A 54 -10.24 9.05 0.80
CA GLY A 54 -9.17 9.46 1.74
C GLY A 54 -9.30 8.83 3.14
N ALA A 55 -10.52 8.46 3.53
CA ALA A 55 -10.78 7.73 4.78
C ALA A 55 -10.31 6.26 4.75
N VAL A 56 -10.02 5.70 3.57
CA VAL A 56 -9.55 4.32 3.39
C VAL A 56 -8.03 4.31 3.25
N SER A 57 -7.33 4.45 4.37
CA SER A 57 -5.88 4.37 4.44
C SER A 57 -5.43 3.11 5.20
N GLY A 58 -4.16 2.74 5.09
CA GLY A 58 -3.58 1.66 5.88
C GLY A 58 -3.71 1.92 7.38
N THR A 59 -3.50 3.16 7.82
CA THR A 59 -3.68 3.58 9.22
C THR A 59 -5.13 3.46 9.68
N ALA A 60 -6.11 3.86 8.84
CA ALA A 60 -7.52 3.71 9.16
C ALA A 60 -7.91 2.23 9.30
N MET A 61 -7.39 1.38 8.43
CA MET A 61 -7.59 -0.07 8.49
C MET A 61 -6.98 -0.67 9.77
N PHE A 62 -5.76 -0.28 10.14
CA PHE A 62 -5.16 -0.67 11.42
C PHE A 62 -6.06 -0.30 12.60
N ASN A 63 -6.50 0.95 12.69
CA ASN A 63 -7.31 1.46 13.79
C ASN A 63 -8.65 0.73 13.91
N ALA A 64 -9.22 0.27 12.80
CA ALA A 64 -10.47 -0.48 12.79
C ALA A 64 -10.33 -1.94 13.24
N VAL A 65 -9.18 -2.57 12.99
CA VAL A 65 -9.01 -4.03 13.15
C VAL A 65 -8.13 -4.40 14.36
N CYS A 66 -6.99 -3.75 14.51
CA CYS A 66 -5.97 -4.22 15.45
C CYS A 66 -6.26 -3.88 16.92
N PRO A 67 -6.61 -2.64 17.31
CA PRO A 67 -6.90 -2.31 18.70
C PRO A 67 -8.06 -3.11 19.31
N PRO A 68 -9.18 -3.37 18.60
CA PRO A 68 -10.26 -4.20 19.13
C PRO A 68 -9.87 -5.63 19.50
N VAL A 69 -8.81 -6.16 18.89
CA VAL A 69 -8.26 -7.50 19.22
C VAL A 69 -7.01 -7.44 20.08
N GLY A 70 -6.67 -6.27 20.63
CA GLY A 70 -5.57 -6.06 21.54
C GLY A 70 -4.20 -6.00 20.91
N VAL A 71 -4.10 -5.79 19.58
CA VAL A 71 -2.83 -5.68 18.85
C VAL A 71 -2.41 -4.21 18.75
N SER A 72 -1.23 -3.89 19.29
CA SER A 72 -0.62 -2.57 19.19
C SER A 72 0.13 -2.38 17.87
N ALA A 73 0.40 -1.13 17.50
CA ALA A 73 1.19 -0.82 16.30
C ALA A 73 2.63 -1.39 16.37
N GLY A 74 3.21 -1.46 17.56
CA GLY A 74 4.54 -2.04 17.77
C GLY A 74 4.62 -3.55 17.51
N GLU A 75 3.48 -4.26 17.62
CA GLU A 75 3.37 -5.70 17.36
C GLU A 75 2.99 -6.00 15.91
N LEU A 76 2.64 -4.97 15.14
CA LEU A 76 2.26 -5.13 13.73
C LEU A 76 3.51 -5.31 12.86
N THR A 77 3.47 -6.31 12.00
CA THR A 77 4.40 -6.43 10.87
C THR A 77 3.64 -6.24 9.56
N VAL A 78 4.12 -5.34 8.73
CA VAL A 78 3.57 -5.06 7.40
C VAL A 78 4.50 -5.59 6.32
N VAL A 79 4.01 -6.48 5.48
CA VAL A 79 4.70 -6.93 4.25
C VAL A 79 3.99 -6.30 3.06
N ALA A 80 4.65 -5.42 2.33
CA ALA A 80 4.00 -4.62 1.28
C ALA A 80 4.90 -4.37 0.07
N ASN A 81 4.27 -4.18 -1.10
CA ASN A 81 4.92 -3.78 -2.35
C ASN A 81 4.13 -2.68 -3.08
N CYS A 82 3.39 -1.84 -2.36
CA CYS A 82 2.66 -0.73 -2.97
C CYS A 82 2.66 0.52 -2.10
N ALA A 83 2.68 1.68 -2.75
CA ALA A 83 2.76 2.98 -2.08
C ALA A 83 1.55 3.29 -1.19
N GLN A 84 0.40 2.64 -1.43
CA GLN A 84 -0.80 2.77 -0.60
C GLN A 84 -0.60 2.28 0.85
N MET A 85 0.40 1.43 1.08
CA MET A 85 0.70 0.88 2.41
C MET A 85 1.75 1.70 3.17
N LEU A 86 2.24 2.80 2.60
CA LEU A 86 3.35 3.55 3.16
C LEU A 86 3.04 4.16 4.54
N ASP A 87 1.81 4.63 4.74
CA ASP A 87 1.33 5.15 6.02
C ASP A 87 1.30 4.06 7.10
N LEU A 88 0.81 2.86 6.75
CA LEU A 88 0.80 1.71 7.63
C LEU A 88 2.20 1.18 7.93
N MET A 89 3.09 1.16 6.93
CA MET A 89 4.49 0.77 7.11
C MET A 89 5.22 1.68 8.13
N LYS A 90 4.94 2.99 8.09
CA LYS A 90 5.50 3.96 9.04
C LYS A 90 4.95 3.82 10.46
N LEU A 91 3.73 3.32 10.59
CA LEU A 91 3.06 3.08 11.88
C LEU A 91 3.53 1.78 12.53
N ALA A 92 3.78 0.75 11.74
CA ALA A 92 4.08 -0.60 12.20
C ALA A 92 5.43 -0.71 12.92
N GLY A 93 5.50 -1.62 13.89
CA GLY A 93 6.76 -1.98 14.56
C GLY A 93 7.79 -2.63 13.63
N CYS A 94 7.33 -3.28 12.57
CA CYS A 94 8.19 -3.81 11.51
C CYS A 94 7.51 -3.65 10.14
N SER A 95 8.28 -3.23 9.14
CA SER A 95 7.83 -3.19 7.75
C SER A 95 8.85 -3.86 6.83
N VAL A 96 8.35 -4.67 5.92
CA VAL A 96 9.15 -5.53 5.03
C VAL A 96 8.70 -5.31 3.59
N VAL A 97 9.66 -5.16 2.69
CA VAL A 97 9.40 -4.98 1.26
C VAL A 97 10.26 -5.95 0.44
N PRO A 98 9.82 -6.35 -0.75
CA PRO A 98 10.62 -7.17 -1.66
C PRO A 98 11.84 -6.43 -2.20
N ALA A 99 12.84 -7.17 -2.68
CA ALA A 99 14.09 -6.62 -3.20
C ALA A 99 13.88 -5.63 -4.36
N ASP A 100 12.85 -5.87 -5.17
CA ASP A 100 12.47 -5.06 -6.34
C ASP A 100 11.42 -3.98 -6.04
N ALA A 101 11.08 -3.74 -4.78
CA ALA A 101 10.17 -2.67 -4.39
C ALA A 101 10.68 -1.29 -4.85
N ALA A 102 9.77 -0.36 -5.08
CA ALA A 102 10.10 1.02 -5.40
C ALA A 102 11.05 1.63 -4.34
N ALA A 103 11.96 2.51 -4.77
CA ALA A 103 12.98 3.09 -3.90
C ALA A 103 12.38 3.78 -2.67
N GLU A 104 11.25 4.45 -2.81
CA GLU A 104 10.53 5.10 -1.72
C GLU A 104 10.10 4.09 -0.64
N LEU A 105 9.58 2.93 -1.05
CA LEU A 105 9.17 1.88 -0.11
C LEU A 105 10.38 1.27 0.59
N ARG A 106 11.47 1.00 -0.14
CA ARG A 106 12.71 0.48 0.45
C ARG A 106 13.33 1.42 1.46
N LEU A 107 13.25 2.73 1.24
CA LEU A 107 13.73 3.74 2.20
C LEU A 107 12.88 3.82 3.46
N ALA A 108 11.58 3.53 3.35
CA ALA A 108 10.65 3.56 4.47
C ALA A 108 10.57 2.24 5.24
N ALA A 109 11.02 1.13 4.64
CA ALA A 109 10.93 -0.20 5.23
C ALA A 109 12.00 -0.44 6.29
N SER A 110 11.64 -1.24 7.32
CA SER A 110 12.60 -1.75 8.32
C SER A 110 13.52 -2.82 7.73
N GLN A 111 13.01 -3.59 6.76
CA GLN A 111 13.72 -4.70 6.14
C GLN A 111 13.36 -4.81 4.65
N THR A 112 14.33 -5.30 3.86
CA THR A 112 14.14 -5.67 2.46
C THR A 112 14.50 -7.15 2.32
N THR A 113 13.67 -7.94 1.65
CA THR A 113 13.96 -9.36 1.38
C THR A 113 15.08 -9.50 0.34
N LEU A 114 15.66 -10.70 0.24
CA LEU A 114 16.66 -11.03 -0.79
C LEU A 114 16.00 -11.34 -2.14
N THR A 115 14.76 -11.83 -2.10
CA THR A 115 13.97 -12.18 -3.28
C THR A 115 13.03 -11.03 -3.68
N ASP A 116 12.66 -11.01 -4.95
CA ASP A 116 11.66 -10.09 -5.50
C ASP A 116 10.23 -10.57 -5.19
N HIS A 117 9.25 -9.74 -5.54
CA HIS A 117 7.85 -10.01 -5.24
C HIS A 117 7.32 -11.28 -5.93
N ASP A 118 7.76 -11.57 -7.17
CA ASP A 118 7.35 -12.74 -7.93
C ASP A 118 8.07 -14.02 -7.48
N SER A 119 9.23 -13.89 -6.84
CA SER A 119 10.06 -14.99 -6.36
C SER A 119 9.80 -15.39 -4.90
N GLY A 120 8.73 -14.90 -4.31
CA GLY A 120 8.27 -15.35 -3.00
C GLY A 120 8.81 -14.54 -1.80
N ALA A 121 9.07 -13.26 -1.95
CA ALA A 121 9.56 -12.37 -0.89
C ALA A 121 8.78 -12.47 0.44
N ALA A 122 7.45 -12.53 0.38
CA ALA A 122 6.62 -12.68 1.58
C ALA A 122 6.84 -14.04 2.25
N ALA A 123 6.98 -15.10 1.46
CA ALA A 123 7.25 -16.45 1.97
C ALA A 123 8.64 -16.54 2.61
N GLU A 124 9.66 -15.91 2.02
CA GLU A 124 11.01 -15.81 2.59
C GLU A 124 10.97 -15.21 3.99
N TYR A 125 10.27 -14.08 4.14
CA TYR A 125 10.16 -13.43 5.43
C TYR A 125 9.42 -14.27 6.47
N LEU A 126 8.27 -14.82 6.12
CA LEU A 126 7.45 -15.68 7.01
C LEU A 126 8.21 -16.93 7.44
N TYR A 127 8.91 -17.58 6.51
CA TYR A 127 9.75 -18.74 6.82
C TYR A 127 10.89 -18.39 7.79
N GLY A 128 11.51 -17.21 7.59
CA GLY A 128 12.51 -16.69 8.50
C GLY A 128 11.97 -16.43 9.91
N LEU A 129 10.72 -16.00 10.05
CA LEU A 129 10.06 -15.85 11.36
C LEU A 129 9.86 -17.20 12.06
N VAL A 130 9.35 -18.19 11.35
CA VAL A 130 9.13 -19.55 11.89
C VAL A 130 10.44 -20.14 12.40
N ARG A 131 11.51 -20.07 11.60
CA ARG A 131 12.82 -20.60 12.00
C ARG A 131 13.41 -19.90 13.22
N ARG A 132 13.21 -18.59 13.38
CA ARG A 132 13.65 -17.85 14.56
C ARG A 132 12.85 -18.28 15.81
N ALA A 133 11.55 -18.48 15.67
CA ALA A 133 10.71 -18.96 16.76
C ALA A 133 11.13 -20.36 17.24
N GLU A 134 11.40 -21.28 16.31
CA GLU A 134 11.89 -22.65 16.60
C GLU A 134 13.25 -22.64 17.31
N ALA A 135 14.15 -21.72 16.92
CA ALA A 135 15.48 -21.61 17.53
C ALA A 135 15.48 -20.98 18.94
N SER A 136 14.35 -20.36 19.33
CA SER A 136 14.19 -19.69 20.64
C SER A 136 13.37 -20.50 21.64
N ALA A 137 12.82 -21.65 21.20
CA ALA A 137 12.02 -22.57 22.01
C ALA A 137 12.88 -23.67 22.64
#